data_7d0f088593952e616ac62832deaf1e48
#
_entry.id   7d0f088593952e616ac62832deaf1e48
#
_cell.length_a   1.000
_cell.length_b   1.000
_cell.length_c   1.000
_cell.angle_alpha   90.00
_cell.angle_beta   90.00
_cell.angle_gamma   90.00
#
_symmetry.space_group_name_H-M   'P 1'
#
loop_
_entity.id
_entity.type
_entity.pdbx_description
1 polymer ?
#
loop_
_entity_poly.entity_id
_entity_poly.type
_entity_poly.pdbx_seq_one_letter_code
_entity_poly.pdbx_strand_id
1 'polypeptide(L)'
;FRSGLVFESEYKFKAGINLAERVRNSGATAAFVTDDELAIGLLDGMLDAGVKVPEEFEIITSNNSLLTEVSRPRLSSITQPLYDIGAVSMRLLTKLMNKEEIEEKTVVLPYGIDQKGSTK
;
A
#
# COMPACT_ATOMS: atom_id res chain seq x y z
N PHE A 1 12.85 13.30 -6.99
CA PHE A 1 11.55 12.71 -7.39
C PHE A 1 11.41 12.77 -8.91
N ARG A 2 11.11 11.63 -9.53
CA ARG A 2 10.88 11.54 -10.99
C ARG A 2 9.38 11.33 -11.21
N SER A 3 8.68 12.34 -11.70
CA SER A 3 7.23 12.27 -11.98
C SER A 3 6.85 11.16 -12.97
N GLY A 4 7.76 10.79 -13.88
CA GLY A 4 7.56 9.67 -14.82
C GLY A 4 7.50 8.28 -14.18
N LEU A 5 7.78 8.15 -12.88
CA LEU A 5 7.66 6.92 -12.08
C LEU A 5 6.40 6.88 -11.22
N VAL A 6 5.48 7.82 -11.42
CA VAL A 6 4.15 7.80 -10.79
C VAL A 6 3.15 7.26 -11.79
N PHE A 7 2.50 6.16 -11.42
CA PHE A 7 1.51 5.49 -12.25
C PHE A 7 0.14 5.62 -11.58
N GLU A 8 -0.73 6.41 -12.17
CA GLU A 8 -2.13 6.51 -11.73
C GLU A 8 -2.91 5.28 -12.21
N SER A 9 -3.76 4.74 -11.33
CA SER A 9 -4.56 3.55 -11.61
C SER A 9 -5.79 3.47 -10.72
N GLU A 10 -6.75 2.64 -11.12
CA GLU A 10 -7.84 2.23 -10.24
C GLU A 10 -7.35 1.21 -9.20
N TYR A 11 -7.95 1.20 -8.02
CA TYR A 11 -7.66 0.23 -6.96
C TYR A 11 -8.34 -1.11 -7.24
N LYS A 12 -7.85 -1.80 -8.27
CA LYS A 12 -8.38 -3.09 -8.73
C LYS A 12 -7.26 -4.03 -9.13
N PHE A 13 -7.45 -5.31 -8.88
CA PHE A 13 -6.52 -6.37 -9.25
C PHE A 13 -6.14 -6.33 -10.75
N LYS A 14 -7.13 -6.27 -11.62
CA LYS A 14 -6.89 -6.24 -13.08
C LYS A 14 -6.10 -5.00 -13.53
N ALA A 15 -6.30 -3.88 -12.88
CA ALA A 15 -5.54 -2.67 -13.15
C ALA A 15 -4.06 -2.85 -12.80
N GLY A 16 -3.75 -3.56 -11.71
CA GLY A 16 -2.39 -3.93 -11.32
C GLY A 16 -1.69 -4.78 -12.37
N ILE A 17 -2.36 -5.82 -12.87
CA ILE A 17 -1.83 -6.65 -13.97
C ILE A 17 -1.50 -5.79 -15.20
N ASN A 18 -2.41 -4.90 -15.58
CA ASN A 18 -2.22 -4.04 -16.75
C ASN A 18 -1.06 -3.02 -16.60
N LEU A 19 -0.72 -2.67 -15.34
CA LEU A 19 0.42 -1.78 -15.07
C LEU A 19 1.77 -2.48 -15.15
N ALA A 20 1.84 -3.80 -14.99
CA ALA A 20 3.09 -4.53 -14.86
C ALA A 20 4.07 -4.27 -16.04
N GLU A 21 3.58 -4.24 -17.26
CA GLU A 21 4.42 -3.96 -18.44
C GLU A 21 5.00 -2.53 -18.41
N ARG A 22 4.18 -1.54 -18.06
CA ARG A 22 4.63 -0.14 -17.99
C ARG A 22 5.64 0.06 -16.87
N VAL A 23 5.40 -0.54 -15.71
CA VAL A 23 6.30 -0.47 -14.55
C VAL A 23 7.63 -1.13 -14.89
N ARG A 24 7.61 -2.32 -15.49
CA ARG A 24 8.82 -3.02 -15.94
C ARG A 24 9.62 -2.19 -16.94
N ASN A 25 8.96 -1.59 -17.92
CA ASN A 25 9.62 -0.78 -18.96
C ASN A 25 10.16 0.55 -18.42
N SER A 26 9.75 0.98 -17.24
CA SER A 26 10.29 2.18 -16.59
C SER A 26 11.72 2.02 -16.06
N GLY A 27 12.20 0.77 -15.93
CA GLY A 27 13.49 0.44 -15.33
C GLY A 27 13.52 0.55 -13.80
N ALA A 28 12.37 0.72 -13.15
CA ALA A 28 12.29 0.66 -11.70
C ALA A 28 12.55 -0.76 -11.19
N THR A 29 13.18 -0.88 -10.03
CA THR A 29 13.46 -2.16 -9.35
C THR A 29 12.61 -2.38 -8.10
N ALA A 30 11.80 -1.38 -7.74
CA ALA A 30 10.88 -1.46 -6.62
C ALA A 30 9.65 -0.57 -6.86
N ALA A 31 8.52 -0.94 -6.24
CA ALA A 31 7.31 -0.15 -6.23
C ALA A 31 6.69 -0.06 -4.83
N PHE A 32 6.25 1.15 -4.47
CA PHE A 32 5.27 1.36 -3.43
C PHE A 32 3.88 1.43 -4.07
N VAL A 33 2.97 0.56 -3.63
CA VAL A 33 1.61 0.47 -4.15
C VAL A 33 0.62 0.82 -3.03
N THR A 34 -0.23 1.80 -3.27
CA THR A 34 -1.10 2.39 -2.24
C THR A 34 -2.31 1.55 -1.86
N ASP A 35 -2.49 0.40 -2.51
CA ASP A 35 -3.63 -0.50 -2.26
C ASP A 35 -3.23 -1.96 -2.46
N ASP A 36 -3.72 -2.85 -1.60
CA ASP A 36 -3.32 -4.27 -1.58
C ASP A 36 -3.86 -5.05 -2.78
N GLU A 37 -5.07 -4.75 -3.24
CA GLU A 37 -5.65 -5.43 -4.41
C GLU A 37 -4.88 -5.06 -5.69
N LEU A 38 -4.55 -3.78 -5.83
CA LEU A 38 -3.70 -3.29 -6.90
C LEU A 38 -2.29 -3.91 -6.83
N ALA A 39 -1.74 -4.04 -5.61
CA ALA A 39 -0.41 -4.62 -5.39
C ALA A 39 -0.34 -6.09 -5.79
N ILE A 40 -1.36 -6.89 -5.46
CA ILE A 40 -1.42 -8.30 -5.91
C ILE A 40 -1.51 -8.37 -7.44
N GLY A 41 -2.30 -7.51 -8.06
CA GLY A 41 -2.38 -7.46 -9.52
C GLY A 41 -1.02 -7.15 -10.16
N LEU A 42 -0.29 -6.18 -9.61
CA LEU A 42 1.06 -5.86 -10.08
C LEU A 42 2.02 -7.04 -9.85
N LEU A 43 1.97 -7.68 -8.67
CA LEU A 43 2.78 -8.87 -8.36
C LEU A 43 2.54 -9.98 -9.37
N ASP A 44 1.29 -10.35 -9.61
CA ASP A 44 0.93 -11.40 -10.55
C ASP A 44 1.38 -11.06 -11.98
N GLY A 45 1.17 -9.81 -12.42
CA GLY A 45 1.64 -9.36 -13.72
C GLY A 45 3.16 -9.39 -13.88
N MET A 46 3.92 -9.11 -12.80
CA MET A 46 5.38 -9.24 -12.80
C MET A 46 5.81 -10.70 -12.87
N LEU A 47 5.20 -11.58 -12.06
CA LEU A 47 5.50 -13.01 -12.05
C LEU A 47 5.15 -13.67 -13.40
N ASP A 48 4.02 -13.33 -14.00
CA ASP A 48 3.62 -13.80 -15.33
C ASP A 48 4.60 -13.39 -16.43
N ALA A 49 5.23 -12.21 -16.26
CA ALA A 49 6.30 -11.75 -17.14
C ALA A 49 7.68 -12.36 -16.84
N GLY A 50 7.79 -13.28 -15.87
CA GLY A 50 9.01 -13.96 -15.48
C GLY A 50 9.94 -13.16 -14.58
N VAL A 51 9.48 -12.03 -14.02
CA VAL A 51 10.25 -11.20 -13.08
C VAL A 51 10.24 -11.86 -11.72
N LYS A 52 11.41 -12.02 -11.11
CA LYS A 52 11.52 -12.61 -9.77
C LYS A 52 11.30 -11.56 -8.68
N VAL A 53 10.36 -11.83 -7.79
CA VAL A 53 10.06 -10.99 -6.62
C VAL A 53 10.43 -11.77 -5.35
N PRO A 54 11.31 -11.26 -4.49
CA PRO A 54 11.87 -9.89 -4.44
C PRO A 54 13.21 -9.70 -5.18
N GLU A 55 13.79 -10.72 -5.82
CA GLU A 55 15.17 -10.70 -6.29
C GLU A 55 15.45 -9.61 -7.32
N GLU A 56 14.54 -9.45 -8.30
CA GLU A 56 14.67 -8.51 -9.41
C GLU A 56 13.77 -7.28 -9.25
N PHE A 57 12.65 -7.45 -8.52
CA PHE A 57 11.69 -6.37 -8.27
C PHE A 57 11.10 -6.49 -6.87
N GLU A 58 11.04 -5.40 -6.14
CA GLU A 58 10.48 -5.36 -4.79
C GLU A 58 9.14 -4.63 -4.75
N ILE A 59 8.19 -5.12 -3.95
CA ILE A 59 6.87 -4.51 -3.80
C ILE A 59 6.54 -4.33 -2.33
N ILE A 60 6.15 -3.10 -1.96
CA ILE A 60 5.56 -2.79 -0.66
C ILE A 60 4.19 -2.15 -0.86
N THR A 61 3.21 -2.53 -0.05
CA THR A 61 1.86 -1.97 -0.07
C THR A 61 1.49 -1.28 1.24
N SER A 62 0.25 -0.85 1.44
CA SER A 62 -0.07 0.07 2.55
C SER A 62 -1.20 -0.34 3.48
N ASN A 63 -2.04 -1.33 3.17
CA ASN A 63 -3.22 -1.61 3.99
C ASN A 63 -3.07 -2.81 4.93
N ASN A 64 -2.08 -3.66 4.68
CA ASN A 64 -1.81 -4.89 5.44
C ASN A 64 -3.07 -5.74 5.67
N SER A 65 -3.89 -5.88 4.63
CA SER A 65 -5.10 -6.71 4.65
C SER A 65 -4.76 -8.20 4.51
N LEU A 66 -5.77 -9.07 4.60
CA LEU A 66 -5.62 -10.50 4.37
C LEU A 66 -4.94 -10.82 3.01
N LEU A 67 -5.12 -9.95 2.03
CA LEU A 67 -4.53 -10.11 0.71
C LEU A 67 -2.99 -10.19 0.75
N THR A 68 -2.35 -9.46 1.67
CA THR A 68 -0.88 -9.52 1.84
C THR A 68 -0.39 -10.85 2.39
N GLU A 69 -1.25 -11.58 3.09
CA GLU A 69 -0.92 -12.89 3.67
C GLU A 69 -1.13 -14.04 2.68
N VAL A 70 -2.12 -13.91 1.79
CA VAL A 70 -2.45 -14.98 0.84
C VAL A 70 -1.65 -14.93 -0.45
N SER A 71 -1.05 -13.78 -0.78
CA SER A 71 -0.16 -13.63 -1.94
C SER A 71 1.11 -14.49 -1.83
N ARG A 72 1.73 -14.76 -2.98
CA ARG A 72 3.02 -15.48 -3.05
C ARG A 72 3.94 -14.80 -4.07
N PRO A 73 5.08 -14.25 -3.58
CA PRO A 73 5.46 -14.09 -2.17
C PRO A 73 4.48 -13.24 -1.38
N ARG A 74 4.47 -13.38 -0.04
CA ARG A 74 3.66 -12.51 0.82
C ARG A 74 4.09 -11.07 0.68
N LEU A 75 3.14 -10.15 0.55
CA LEU A 75 3.42 -8.74 0.34
C LEU A 75 3.82 -8.05 1.65
N SER A 76 4.98 -7.42 1.65
CA SER A 76 5.38 -6.46 2.68
C SER A 76 4.45 -5.26 2.68
N SER A 77 4.10 -4.74 3.84
CA SER A 77 3.11 -3.67 3.94
C SER A 77 3.44 -2.66 5.03
N ILE A 78 3.02 -1.42 4.80
CA ILE A 78 2.91 -0.45 5.87
C ILE A 78 1.73 -0.85 6.76
N THR A 79 1.95 -0.88 8.07
CA THR A 79 0.92 -1.16 9.07
C THR A 79 0.37 0.14 9.64
N GLN A 80 -0.95 0.21 9.76
CA GLN A 80 -1.65 1.36 10.31
C GLN A 80 -2.37 0.94 11.59
N PRO A 81 -2.39 1.78 12.64
CA PRO A 81 -3.10 1.50 13.87
C PRO A 81 -4.60 1.74 13.69
N LEU A 82 -5.30 0.88 12.94
CA LEU A 82 -6.69 1.09 12.52
C LEU A 82 -7.66 1.26 13.68
N TYR A 83 -7.47 0.52 14.78
CA TYR A 83 -8.28 0.69 15.99
C TYR A 83 -8.13 2.10 16.56
N ASP A 84 -6.90 2.57 16.72
CA ASP A 84 -6.62 3.90 17.27
C ASP A 84 -7.09 5.01 16.34
N ILE A 85 -6.98 4.83 15.02
CA ILE A 85 -7.53 5.75 14.03
C ILE A 85 -9.04 5.90 14.23
N GLY A 86 -9.76 4.78 14.35
CA GLY A 86 -11.20 4.80 14.61
C GLY A 86 -11.56 5.46 15.95
N ALA A 87 -10.88 5.08 17.02
CA ALA A 87 -11.14 5.61 18.36
C ALA A 87 -10.86 7.13 18.46
N VAL A 88 -9.72 7.59 17.91
CA VAL A 88 -9.34 9.01 17.91
C VAL A 88 -10.29 9.81 17.02
N SER A 89 -10.63 9.31 15.84
CA SER A 89 -11.57 9.97 14.93
C SER A 89 -12.94 10.14 15.58
N MET A 90 -13.45 9.10 16.25
CA MET A 90 -14.74 9.19 16.92
C MET A 90 -14.73 10.16 18.10
N ARG A 91 -13.64 10.19 18.87
CA ARG A 91 -13.47 11.16 19.96
C ARG A 91 -13.46 12.60 19.45
N LEU A 92 -12.72 12.87 18.36
CA LEU A 92 -12.67 14.20 17.76
C LEU A 92 -14.03 14.62 17.17
N LEU A 93 -14.70 13.70 16.48
CA LEU A 93 -16.03 13.92 15.94
C LEU A 93 -17.04 14.24 17.04
N THR A 94 -17.04 13.49 18.15
CA THR A 94 -17.93 13.74 19.30
C THR A 94 -17.71 15.14 19.89
N LYS A 95 -16.46 15.58 20.05
CA LYS A 95 -16.15 16.93 20.52
C LYS A 95 -16.69 17.99 19.55
N LEU A 96 -16.52 17.79 18.25
CA LEU A 96 -17.06 18.72 17.24
C LEU A 96 -18.59 18.78 17.28
N MET A 97 -19.26 17.64 17.44
CA MET A 97 -20.73 17.61 17.57
C MET A 97 -21.23 18.34 18.81
N ASN A 98 -20.48 18.25 19.90
CA ASN A 98 -20.76 18.96 21.16
C ASN A 98 -20.33 20.43 21.14
N LYS A 99 -19.80 20.92 20.02
CA LYS A 99 -19.27 22.28 19.89
C LYS A 99 -18.17 22.64 20.89
N GLU A 100 -17.40 21.62 21.29
CA GLU A 100 -16.21 21.82 22.13
C GLU A 100 -15.04 22.36 21.31
N GLU A 101 -14.16 23.14 21.94
CA GLU A 101 -12.92 23.56 21.30
C GLU A 101 -11.97 22.36 21.15
N ILE A 102 -11.37 22.25 19.95
CA ILE A 102 -10.35 21.26 19.64
C ILE A 102 -9.04 22.01 19.43
N GLU A 103 -8.10 21.84 20.35
CA GLU A 103 -6.77 22.45 20.28
C GLU A 103 -5.96 21.89 19.10
N GLU A 104 -5.96 20.57 18.94
CA GLU A 104 -5.30 19.88 17.82
C GLU A 104 -6.32 19.29 16.85
N LYS A 105 -6.42 19.88 15.66
CA LYS A 105 -7.29 19.39 14.57
C LYS A 105 -6.69 18.26 13.76
N THR A 106 -5.38 18.07 13.88
CA THR A 106 -4.62 17.01 13.18
C THR A 106 -3.91 16.14 14.20
N VAL A 107 -4.19 14.86 14.18
CA VAL A 107 -3.52 13.86 15.02
C VAL A 107 -2.80 12.86 14.11
N VAL A 108 -1.49 12.77 14.26
CA VAL A 108 -0.67 11.78 13.56
C VAL A 108 -0.45 10.59 14.48
N LEU A 109 -0.90 9.41 14.05
CA LEU A 109 -0.74 8.17 14.78
C LEU A 109 0.49 7.40 14.28
N PRO A 110 1.15 6.59 15.14
CA PRO A 110 2.31 5.82 14.74
C PRO A 110 1.93 4.78 13.68
N TYR A 111 2.87 4.51 12.78
CA TYR A 111 2.79 3.46 11.78
C TYR A 111 3.98 2.52 11.91
N GLY A 112 3.92 1.37 11.26
CA GLY A 112 5.01 0.40 11.19
C GLY A 112 5.17 -0.16 9.80
N ILE A 113 6.12 -1.06 9.64
CA ILE A 113 6.33 -1.84 8.42
C ILE A 113 6.34 -3.31 8.82
N ASP A 114 5.49 -4.10 8.18
CA ASP A 114 5.49 -5.55 8.25
C ASP A 114 6.23 -6.09 7.02
N GLN A 115 7.51 -6.42 7.22
CA GLN A 115 8.36 -6.94 6.17
C GLN A 115 8.07 -8.42 5.95
N LYS A 116 7.76 -8.78 4.71
CA LYS A 116 7.45 -10.14 4.27
C LYS A 116 8.30 -10.51 3.05
N GLY A 117 7.83 -11.47 2.26
CA GLY A 117 8.59 -12.06 1.16
C GLY A 117 8.73 -11.21 -0.10
N SER A 118 8.02 -10.09 -0.24
CA SER A 118 8.08 -9.25 -1.44
C SER A 118 9.15 -8.15 -1.38
N THR A 119 9.87 -8.05 -0.28
CA THR A 119 11.03 -7.15 -0.10
C THR A 119 12.20 -7.92 0.52
N LYS A 120 13.42 -7.43 0.27
CA LYS A 120 14.66 -7.97 0.85
C LYS A 120 14.93 -7.40 2.22
#